data_7fa9152a0925bd38f48fabc003c6d052
#
_entry.id   7fa9152a0925bd38f48fabc003c6d052
#
_cell.length_a   1.000
_cell.length_b   1.000
_cell.length_c   1.000
_cell.angle_alpha   90.00
_cell.angle_beta   90.00
_cell.angle_gamma   90.00
#
_symmetry.space_group_name_H-M   'P 1'
#
loop_
_entity.id
_entity.type
_entity.pdbx_description
1 polymer ?
#
loop_
_entity_poly.entity_id
_entity_poly.type
_entity_poly.pdbx_seq_one_letter_code
_entity_poly.pdbx_strand_id
1 'polypeptide(L)'
;VIVFACDVGGTHARLALVELEGGRGSAGRGARVVEREVVRVAEHAGLLEPLQRFLADHGASPTRGCVALAGTVRDPRRVQGLNLPWAVDAVELEARCGFERVLLINDFEAAARGVDALGPDDLLQLQGRPDPGRRRAVLGAGTGLGQAFLLPAPGGTLVVPTEGGHRSFGPDTPLQDRLLAHLRGIHGRVSTER
;
A
#
# COMPACT_ATOMS: atom_id res chain seq x y z
N VAL A 1 -2.46 20.73 7.08
CA VAL A 1 -1.74 19.85 8.04
C VAL A 1 -0.74 18.99 7.26
N ILE A 2 0.54 18.95 7.74
CA ILE A 2 1.55 18.06 7.16
C ILE A 2 1.48 16.70 7.87
N VAL A 3 1.50 15.63 7.07
CA VAL A 3 1.60 14.24 7.54
C VAL A 3 2.75 13.54 6.82
N PHE A 4 3.30 12.51 7.46
CA PHE A 4 4.26 11.62 6.83
C PHE A 4 3.55 10.46 6.15
N ALA A 5 3.96 10.12 4.94
CA ALA A 5 3.52 8.94 4.20
C ALA A 5 4.73 8.16 3.71
N CYS A 6 4.66 6.83 3.77
CA CYS A 6 5.71 5.97 3.24
C CYS A 6 5.11 4.73 2.57
N ASP A 7 5.67 4.35 1.43
CA ASP A 7 5.39 3.10 0.72
C ASP A 7 6.68 2.25 0.72
N VAL A 8 6.64 1.11 1.40
CA VAL A 8 7.80 0.23 1.59
C VAL A 8 7.61 -1.06 0.81
N GLY A 9 8.25 -1.12 -0.35
CA GLY A 9 8.38 -2.35 -1.15
C GLY A 9 9.65 -3.13 -0.80
N GLY A 10 9.83 -4.29 -1.43
CA GLY A 10 11.00 -5.14 -1.19
C GLY A 10 12.35 -4.53 -1.62
N THR A 11 12.35 -3.56 -2.53
CA THR A 11 13.58 -2.95 -3.10
C THR A 11 13.74 -1.49 -2.69
N HIS A 12 12.66 -0.74 -2.65
CA HIS A 12 12.67 0.70 -2.35
C HIS A 12 11.63 1.05 -1.31
N ALA A 13 11.95 2.03 -0.48
CA ALA A 13 10.99 2.75 0.33
C ALA A 13 10.85 4.18 -0.21
N ARG A 14 9.60 4.64 -0.38
CA ARG A 14 9.25 5.98 -0.85
C ARG A 14 8.71 6.77 0.33
N LEU A 15 9.47 7.75 0.76
CA LEU A 15 9.12 8.66 1.85
C LEU A 15 8.51 9.92 1.26
N ALA A 16 7.49 10.47 1.90
CA ALA A 16 6.86 11.71 1.48
C ALA A 16 6.33 12.52 2.67
N LEU A 17 6.41 13.84 2.55
CA LEU A 17 5.60 14.77 3.33
C LEU A 17 4.40 15.17 2.49
N VAL A 18 3.22 15.05 3.06
CA VAL A 18 1.95 15.32 2.37
C VAL A 18 1.19 16.39 3.12
N GLU A 19 0.88 17.47 2.43
CA GLU A 19 -0.02 18.49 2.93
C GLU A 19 -1.46 18.07 2.68
N LEU A 20 -2.26 18.08 3.73
CA LEU A 20 -3.70 17.82 3.66
C LEU A 20 -4.46 19.13 3.80
N GLU A 21 -5.24 19.49 2.78
CA GLU A 21 -6.18 20.59 2.80
C GLU A 21 -7.53 20.10 3.33
N GLY A 22 -8.08 20.79 4.33
CA GLY A 22 -9.40 20.49 4.90
C GLY A 22 -9.37 19.59 6.14
N GLY A 23 -10.47 19.66 6.92
CA GLY A 23 -10.67 18.94 8.17
C GLY A 23 -11.05 17.47 7.99
N ARG A 24 -11.35 16.80 9.12
CA ARG A 24 -11.86 15.42 9.19
C ARG A 24 -13.00 15.21 8.20
N GLY A 25 -12.84 14.33 7.23
CA GLY A 25 -13.89 13.92 6.29
C GLY A 25 -13.67 14.30 4.81
N SER A 26 -12.65 15.08 4.45
CA SER A 26 -12.26 15.28 3.06
C SER A 26 -11.51 14.03 2.54
N ALA A 27 -12.24 13.05 2.02
CA ALA A 27 -11.73 11.78 1.49
C ALA A 27 -10.62 12.01 0.44
N GLY A 28 -9.39 12.34 0.88
CA GLY A 28 -8.21 12.48 0.02
C GLY A 28 -8.21 13.66 -0.97
N ARG A 29 -9.30 14.41 -1.08
CA ARG A 29 -9.36 15.60 -1.93
C ARG A 29 -8.59 16.73 -1.26
N GLY A 30 -7.59 17.26 -1.96
CA GLY A 30 -6.71 18.31 -1.43
C GLY A 30 -5.48 17.77 -0.71
N ALA A 31 -5.03 16.56 -1.04
CA ALA A 31 -3.72 16.06 -0.63
C ALA A 31 -2.66 16.49 -1.66
N ARG A 32 -1.56 17.10 -1.21
CA ARG A 32 -0.45 17.52 -2.05
C ARG A 32 0.86 17.00 -1.48
N VAL A 33 1.63 16.26 -2.27
CA VAL A 33 3.00 15.87 -1.91
C VAL A 33 3.86 17.13 -1.96
N VAL A 34 4.46 17.49 -0.83
CA VAL A 34 5.34 18.68 -0.71
C VAL A 34 6.80 18.29 -0.83
N GLU A 35 7.20 17.16 -0.25
CA GLU A 35 8.55 16.60 -0.35
C GLU A 35 8.49 15.10 -0.56
N ARG A 36 9.49 14.54 -1.25
CA ARG A 36 9.61 13.10 -1.45
C ARG A 36 11.06 12.66 -1.61
N GLU A 37 11.35 11.46 -1.10
CA GLU A 37 12.63 10.78 -1.30
C GLU A 37 12.39 9.29 -1.56
N VAL A 38 13.28 8.66 -2.31
CA VAL A 38 13.29 7.21 -2.55
C VAL A 38 14.60 6.66 -2.05
N VAL A 39 14.54 5.70 -1.12
CA VAL A 39 15.71 5.03 -0.57
C VAL A 39 15.70 3.54 -0.92
N ARG A 40 16.88 2.93 -1.01
CA ARG A 40 17.01 1.50 -1.25
C ARG A 40 16.92 0.74 0.06
N VAL A 41 15.99 -0.20 0.16
CA VAL A 41 15.77 -1.01 1.36
C VAL A 41 17.03 -1.76 1.80
N ALA A 42 17.82 -2.27 0.85
CA ALA A 42 19.02 -3.05 1.13
C ALA A 42 20.19 -2.22 1.74
N GLU A 43 20.12 -0.89 1.65
CA GLU A 43 21.17 0.01 2.19
C GLU A 43 20.93 0.39 3.66
N HIS A 44 19.79 -0.05 4.24
CA HIS A 44 19.38 0.33 5.60
C HIS A 44 19.04 -0.91 6.45
N ALA A 45 19.31 -0.81 7.74
CA ALA A 45 18.96 -1.82 8.74
C ALA A 45 17.50 -1.70 9.24
N GLY A 46 16.75 -0.69 8.78
CA GLY A 46 15.37 -0.39 9.15
C GLY A 46 14.88 0.90 8.54
N LEU A 47 13.61 1.24 8.79
CA LEU A 47 13.03 2.49 8.32
C LEU A 47 13.40 3.71 9.16
N LEU A 48 13.84 3.51 10.42
CA LEU A 48 14.04 4.60 11.38
C LEU A 48 15.11 5.60 10.92
N GLU A 49 16.28 5.12 10.53
CA GLU A 49 17.41 5.99 10.14
C GLU A 49 17.08 6.83 8.91
N PRO A 50 16.63 6.26 7.75
CA PRO A 50 16.28 7.07 6.59
C PRO A 50 15.12 8.03 6.85
N LEU A 51 14.16 7.66 7.73
CA LEU A 51 13.08 8.55 8.12
C LEU A 51 13.60 9.75 8.94
N GLN A 52 14.46 9.52 9.93
CA GLN A 52 15.03 10.60 10.75
C GLN A 52 15.84 11.58 9.90
N ARG A 53 16.65 11.05 8.97
CA ARG A 53 17.39 11.87 8.00
C ARG A 53 16.43 12.70 7.13
N PHE A 54 15.44 12.06 6.52
CA PHE A 54 14.45 12.72 5.68
C PHE A 54 13.72 13.87 6.42
N LEU A 55 13.29 13.64 7.66
CA LEU A 55 12.63 14.67 8.46
C LEU A 55 13.57 15.82 8.81
N ALA A 56 14.82 15.54 9.13
CA ALA A 56 15.84 16.56 9.46
C ALA A 56 16.20 17.40 8.23
N ASP A 57 16.41 16.79 7.07
CA ASP A 57 16.78 17.46 5.83
C ASP A 57 15.70 18.44 5.36
N HIS A 58 14.43 18.15 5.64
CA HIS A 58 13.30 19.02 5.29
C HIS A 58 12.80 19.89 6.46
N GLY A 59 13.45 19.84 7.64
CA GLY A 59 13.03 20.61 8.81
C GLY A 59 11.59 20.32 9.26
N ALA A 60 11.12 19.09 9.06
CA ALA A 60 9.72 18.72 9.23
C ALA A 60 9.48 17.93 10.52
N SER A 61 8.37 18.24 11.19
CA SER A 61 7.96 17.57 12.44
C SER A 61 6.48 17.18 12.36
N PRO A 62 6.09 16.26 11.43
CA PRO A 62 4.70 15.81 11.33
C PRO A 62 4.32 14.99 12.56
N THR A 63 3.12 15.24 13.12
CA THR A 63 2.63 14.50 14.29
C THR A 63 1.98 13.18 13.93
N ARG A 64 1.71 12.93 12.65
CA ARG A 64 1.05 11.71 12.16
C ARG A 64 1.76 11.14 10.97
N GLY A 65 1.84 9.81 10.94
CA GLY A 65 2.42 9.07 9.83
C GLY A 65 1.58 7.86 9.40
N CYS A 66 1.75 7.47 8.15
CA CYS A 66 1.22 6.23 7.61
C CYS A 66 2.31 5.53 6.80
N VAL A 67 2.54 4.25 7.09
CA VAL A 67 3.50 3.40 6.36
C VAL A 67 2.73 2.24 5.74
N ALA A 68 2.75 2.17 4.43
CA ALA A 68 2.23 1.06 3.66
C ALA A 68 3.33 0.03 3.41
N LEU A 69 3.03 -1.26 3.59
CA LEU A 69 3.98 -2.36 3.43
C LEU A 69 3.36 -3.50 2.62
N ALA A 70 4.17 -4.12 1.76
CA ALA A 70 3.77 -5.34 1.08
C ALA A 70 3.58 -6.48 2.09
N GLY A 71 2.46 -7.20 1.99
CA GLY A 71 2.11 -8.35 2.84
C GLY A 71 0.99 -8.09 3.83
N THR A 72 0.65 -9.14 4.58
CA THR A 72 -0.48 -9.11 5.52
C THR A 72 -0.12 -8.36 6.81
N VAL A 73 -0.86 -7.33 7.12
CA VAL A 73 -0.76 -6.60 8.39
C VAL A 73 -1.68 -7.25 9.42
N ARG A 74 -1.12 -8.13 10.26
CA ARG A 74 -1.85 -8.77 11.38
C ARG A 74 -1.83 -7.94 12.65
N ASP A 75 -0.69 -7.32 12.92
CA ASP A 75 -0.49 -6.39 14.01
C ASP A 75 -0.18 -5.00 13.43
N PRO A 76 -1.10 -4.02 13.56
CA PRO A 76 -0.88 -2.67 13.01
C PRO A 76 0.18 -1.86 13.77
N ARG A 77 0.78 -2.43 14.82
CA ARG A 77 1.86 -1.80 15.58
C ARG A 77 3.25 -2.27 15.18
N ARG A 78 3.36 -3.52 14.66
CA ARG A 78 4.63 -4.07 14.19
C ARG A 78 4.40 -5.01 13.02
N VAL A 79 5.03 -4.73 11.90
CA VAL A 79 4.86 -5.50 10.66
C VAL A 79 6.21 -5.96 10.13
N GLN A 80 6.35 -7.27 9.94
CA GLN A 80 7.38 -7.83 9.09
C GLN A 80 6.82 -7.88 7.66
N GLY A 81 7.25 -6.94 6.82
CA GLY A 81 6.81 -6.90 5.43
C GLY A 81 7.31 -8.09 4.63
N LEU A 82 6.59 -8.45 3.58
CA LEU A 82 7.01 -9.48 2.65
C LEU A 82 8.28 -9.02 1.90
N ASN A 83 9.30 -9.89 1.87
CA ASN A 83 10.59 -9.59 1.25
C ASN A 83 11.35 -8.37 1.84
N LEU A 84 11.03 -7.98 3.08
CA LEU A 84 11.81 -7.00 3.82
C LEU A 84 12.79 -7.70 4.77
N PRO A 85 14.06 -7.26 4.83
CA PRO A 85 15.05 -7.83 5.75
C PRO A 85 14.82 -7.42 7.21
N TRP A 86 13.95 -6.44 7.46
CA TRP A 86 13.65 -5.86 8.78
C TRP A 86 12.16 -5.62 8.96
N ALA A 87 11.74 -5.53 10.22
CA ALA A 87 10.37 -5.16 10.59
C ALA A 87 10.22 -3.64 10.73
N VAL A 88 9.00 -3.15 10.54
CA VAL A 88 8.62 -1.77 10.87
C VAL A 88 7.86 -1.79 12.19
N ASP A 89 8.29 -1.01 13.14
CA ASP A 89 7.67 -0.86 14.46
C ASP A 89 7.14 0.56 14.64
N ALA A 90 5.81 0.70 14.68
CA ALA A 90 5.16 1.99 14.80
C ALA A 90 5.47 2.68 16.14
N VAL A 91 5.64 1.91 17.23
CA VAL A 91 5.96 2.47 18.55
C VAL A 91 7.36 3.07 18.55
N GLU A 92 8.31 2.39 17.92
CA GLU A 92 9.68 2.91 17.77
C GLU A 92 9.70 4.20 16.94
N LEU A 93 8.99 4.22 15.80
CA LEU A 93 8.91 5.42 14.96
C LEU A 93 8.25 6.59 15.69
N GLU A 94 7.16 6.34 16.46
CA GLU A 94 6.49 7.34 17.28
C GLU A 94 7.47 7.94 18.30
N ALA A 95 8.14 7.10 19.07
CA ALA A 95 9.04 7.53 20.13
C ALA A 95 10.30 8.26 19.62
N ARG A 96 10.86 7.82 18.49
CA ARG A 96 12.14 8.29 17.97
C ARG A 96 12.05 9.45 16.98
N CYS A 97 10.88 9.65 16.35
CA CYS A 97 10.65 10.71 15.38
C CYS A 97 9.61 11.75 15.84
N GLY A 98 9.05 11.60 17.04
CA GLY A 98 8.12 12.58 17.62
C GLY A 98 6.69 12.52 17.05
N PHE A 99 6.29 11.38 16.46
CA PHE A 99 4.90 11.21 16.03
C PHE A 99 3.98 10.95 17.22
N GLU A 100 2.78 11.54 17.19
CA GLU A 100 1.68 11.16 18.08
C GLU A 100 1.10 9.79 17.66
N ARG A 101 1.09 9.52 16.35
CA ARG A 101 0.54 8.28 15.80
C ARG A 101 1.15 7.92 14.46
N VAL A 102 1.58 6.66 14.33
CA VAL A 102 1.94 6.01 13.08
C VAL A 102 1.00 4.83 12.82
N LEU A 103 0.44 4.77 11.61
CA LEU A 103 -0.38 3.65 11.13
C LEU A 103 0.46 2.78 10.20
N LEU A 104 0.44 1.47 10.43
CA LEU A 104 1.00 0.50 9.49
C LEU A 104 -0.18 -0.17 8.77
N ILE A 105 -0.18 -0.14 7.45
CA ILE A 105 -1.24 -0.72 6.60
C ILE A 105 -0.64 -1.56 5.47
N ASN A 106 -1.46 -2.41 4.87
CA ASN A 106 -1.08 -3.12 3.66
C ASN A 106 -0.96 -2.15 2.47
N ASP A 107 -0.06 -2.42 1.53
CA ASP A 107 0.18 -1.59 0.34
C ASP A 107 -1.07 -1.46 -0.56
N PHE A 108 -1.82 -2.56 -0.77
CA PHE A 108 -3.09 -2.53 -1.50
C PHE A 108 -4.23 -1.88 -0.71
N GLU A 109 -4.19 -1.91 0.61
CA GLU A 109 -5.09 -1.08 1.43
C GLU A 109 -4.81 0.40 1.18
N ALA A 110 -3.53 0.81 1.16
CA ALA A 110 -3.14 2.18 0.85
C ALA A 110 -3.57 2.59 -0.56
N ALA A 111 -3.28 1.76 -1.57
CA ALA A 111 -3.67 1.99 -2.96
C ALA A 111 -5.19 2.13 -3.11
N ALA A 112 -5.96 1.24 -2.49
CA ALA A 112 -7.41 1.28 -2.53
C ALA A 112 -7.99 2.54 -1.87
N ARG A 113 -7.43 2.98 -0.72
CA ARG A 113 -7.81 4.25 -0.09
C ARG A 113 -7.49 5.45 -0.97
N GLY A 114 -6.41 5.39 -1.75
CA GLY A 114 -5.99 6.43 -2.67
C GLY A 114 -6.89 6.57 -3.91
N VAL A 115 -7.66 5.56 -4.29
CA VAL A 115 -8.51 5.60 -5.50
C VAL A 115 -9.52 6.76 -5.47
N ASP A 116 -10.07 7.08 -4.30
CA ASP A 116 -11.05 8.17 -4.16
C ASP A 116 -10.40 9.57 -4.23
N ALA A 117 -9.08 9.66 -4.20
CA ALA A 117 -8.31 10.89 -4.36
C ALA A 117 -7.91 11.17 -5.83
N LEU A 118 -8.04 10.18 -6.72
CA LEU A 118 -7.69 10.32 -8.13
C LEU A 118 -8.66 11.24 -8.86
N GLY A 119 -8.12 12.13 -9.69
CA GLY A 119 -8.88 12.99 -10.58
C GLY A 119 -9.21 12.31 -11.91
N PRO A 120 -10.05 12.93 -12.74
CA PRO A 120 -10.39 12.40 -14.07
C PRO A 120 -9.16 12.16 -14.96
N ASP A 121 -8.14 12.99 -14.84
CA ASP A 121 -6.90 12.90 -15.65
C ASP A 121 -5.98 11.77 -15.21
N ASP A 122 -6.19 11.22 -13.99
CA ASP A 122 -5.45 10.08 -13.47
C ASP A 122 -6.06 8.73 -13.88
N LEU A 123 -7.21 8.75 -14.55
CA LEU A 123 -8.04 7.58 -14.83
C LEU A 123 -8.28 7.40 -16.32
N LEU A 124 -8.10 6.18 -16.80
CA LEU A 124 -8.54 5.76 -18.13
C LEU A 124 -9.74 4.82 -17.98
N GLN A 125 -10.91 5.26 -18.46
CA GLN A 125 -12.09 4.40 -18.48
C GLN A 125 -12.02 3.42 -19.65
N LEU A 126 -11.94 2.13 -19.34
CA LEU A 126 -11.88 1.08 -20.35
C LEU A 126 -13.26 0.59 -20.77
N GLN A 127 -14.21 0.49 -19.82
CA GLN A 127 -15.54 -0.06 -20.06
C GLN A 127 -16.55 0.41 -19.00
N GLY A 128 -17.85 0.40 -19.35
CA GLY A 128 -18.95 0.64 -18.43
C GLY A 128 -19.12 2.11 -18.04
N ARG A 129 -19.75 2.34 -16.90
CA ARG A 129 -19.92 3.67 -16.29
C ARG A 129 -19.46 3.63 -14.84
N PRO A 130 -18.68 4.62 -14.36
CA PRO A 130 -18.29 4.71 -12.96
C PRO A 130 -19.52 4.79 -12.05
N ASP A 131 -19.53 4.01 -10.98
CA ASP A 131 -20.54 4.09 -9.92
C ASP A 131 -19.82 4.00 -8.56
N PRO A 132 -19.40 5.13 -8.00
CA PRO A 132 -18.64 5.17 -6.75
C PRO A 132 -19.44 4.70 -5.53
N GLY A 133 -20.77 4.67 -5.62
CA GLY A 133 -21.65 4.16 -4.56
C GLY A 133 -21.73 2.64 -4.46
N ARG A 134 -21.12 1.91 -5.40
CA ARG A 134 -21.10 0.44 -5.41
C ARG A 134 -19.85 -0.14 -4.78
N ARG A 135 -19.88 -1.45 -4.61
CA ARG A 135 -18.69 -2.24 -4.27
C ARG A 135 -17.69 -2.14 -5.41
N ARG A 136 -16.44 -1.88 -5.08
CA ARG A 136 -15.33 -1.77 -6.05
C ARG A 136 -14.23 -2.74 -5.69
N ALA A 137 -13.48 -3.20 -6.69
CA ALA A 137 -12.25 -3.95 -6.50
C ALA A 137 -11.08 -3.14 -7.08
N VAL A 138 -9.97 -3.15 -6.37
CA VAL A 138 -8.69 -2.62 -6.85
C VAL A 138 -7.77 -3.80 -7.08
N LEU A 139 -7.21 -3.89 -8.27
CA LEU A 139 -6.31 -4.95 -8.70
C LEU A 139 -5.03 -4.30 -9.21
N GLY A 140 -3.89 -4.87 -8.89
CA GLY A 140 -2.61 -4.40 -9.40
C GLY A 140 -1.66 -5.55 -9.64
N ALA A 141 -1.24 -5.69 -10.89
CA ALA A 141 -0.21 -6.62 -11.31
C ALA A 141 1.16 -5.97 -11.16
N GLY A 142 1.99 -6.51 -10.30
CA GLY A 142 3.37 -6.13 -10.06
C GLY A 142 4.24 -7.37 -9.97
N THR A 143 5.04 -7.51 -8.91
CA THR A 143 5.78 -8.76 -8.59
C THR A 143 4.81 -9.91 -8.34
N GLY A 144 3.64 -9.62 -7.76
CA GLY A 144 2.49 -10.50 -7.59
C GLY A 144 1.21 -9.83 -8.08
N LEU A 145 0.05 -10.33 -7.64
CA LEU A 145 -1.28 -9.78 -7.93
C LEU A 145 -1.93 -9.29 -6.63
N GLY A 146 -1.74 -8.01 -6.32
CA GLY A 146 -2.38 -7.38 -5.18
C GLY A 146 -3.86 -7.11 -5.43
N GLN A 147 -4.65 -7.21 -4.38
CA GLN A 147 -6.12 -7.06 -4.45
C GLN A 147 -6.66 -6.42 -3.17
N ALA A 148 -7.59 -5.49 -3.33
CA ALA A 148 -8.39 -4.96 -2.24
C ALA A 148 -9.82 -4.68 -2.68
N PHE A 149 -10.76 -4.73 -1.74
CA PHE A 149 -12.15 -4.35 -1.99
C PHE A 149 -12.49 -3.06 -1.25
N LEU A 150 -13.29 -2.23 -1.90
CA LEU A 150 -13.91 -1.05 -1.30
C LEU A 150 -15.41 -1.31 -1.19
N LEU A 151 -15.88 -1.34 0.05
CA LEU A 151 -17.27 -1.65 0.37
C LEU A 151 -17.93 -0.38 0.94
N PRO A 152 -19.10 0.03 0.43
CA PRO A 152 -19.88 1.09 1.07
C PRO A 152 -20.20 0.72 2.52
N ALA A 153 -19.97 1.65 3.45
CA ALA A 153 -20.23 1.46 4.87
C ALA A 153 -20.80 2.76 5.47
N PRO A 154 -21.52 2.69 6.61
CA PRO A 154 -21.93 3.88 7.34
C PRO A 154 -20.70 4.75 7.67
N GLY A 155 -20.73 6.01 7.24
CA GLY A 155 -19.63 6.96 7.47
C GLY A 155 -18.50 6.92 6.43
N GLY A 156 -18.62 6.14 5.33
CA GLY A 156 -17.65 6.18 4.25
C GLY A 156 -17.42 4.84 3.55
N THR A 157 -16.18 4.54 3.20
CA THR A 157 -15.77 3.31 2.51
C THR A 157 -14.93 2.44 3.44
N LEU A 158 -15.37 1.19 3.64
CA LEU A 158 -14.55 0.15 4.25
C LEU A 158 -13.61 -0.43 3.19
N VAL A 159 -12.32 -0.40 3.44
CA VAL A 159 -11.32 -1.05 2.60
C VAL A 159 -10.93 -2.40 3.20
N VAL A 160 -10.98 -3.44 2.38
CA VAL A 160 -10.65 -4.82 2.76
C VAL A 160 -9.52 -5.32 1.86
N PRO A 161 -8.26 -5.28 2.31
CA PRO A 161 -7.15 -5.89 1.59
C PRO A 161 -7.31 -7.42 1.59
N THR A 162 -6.83 -8.09 0.54
CA THR A 162 -6.92 -9.54 0.40
C THR A 162 -5.65 -10.13 -0.20
N GLU A 163 -5.42 -11.40 0.10
CA GLU A 163 -4.36 -12.21 -0.53
C GLU A 163 -4.93 -13.07 -1.68
N GLY A 164 -5.93 -12.54 -2.40
CA GLY A 164 -6.62 -13.25 -3.49
C GLY A 164 -5.72 -13.63 -4.66
N GLY A 165 -4.60 -12.92 -4.89
CA GLY A 165 -3.59 -13.28 -5.87
C GLY A 165 -2.95 -14.65 -5.62
N HIS A 166 -2.83 -15.03 -4.34
CA HIS A 166 -2.30 -16.33 -3.94
C HIS A 166 -3.27 -17.51 -4.12
N ARG A 167 -4.51 -17.27 -4.58
CA ARG A 167 -5.45 -18.34 -4.91
C ARG A 167 -4.85 -19.25 -5.98
N SER A 168 -5.06 -20.56 -5.86
CA SER A 168 -4.62 -21.53 -6.87
C SER A 168 -5.23 -21.21 -8.22
N PHE A 169 -4.43 -21.29 -9.28
CA PHE A 169 -4.91 -21.14 -10.64
C PHE A 169 -5.87 -22.30 -10.97
N GLY A 170 -7.10 -21.96 -11.39
CA GLY A 170 -8.14 -22.91 -11.81
C GLY A 170 -8.29 -22.86 -13.33
N PRO A 171 -7.88 -23.90 -14.09
CA PRO A 171 -8.01 -23.92 -15.53
C PRO A 171 -9.47 -24.19 -15.95
N ASP A 172 -9.93 -23.49 -17.00
CA ASP A 172 -11.26 -23.67 -17.60
C ASP A 172 -11.19 -24.24 -19.03
N THR A 173 -9.98 -24.41 -19.59
CA THR A 173 -9.78 -24.87 -20.95
C THR A 173 -8.66 -25.88 -21.04
N PRO A 174 -8.63 -26.80 -22.06
CA PRO A 174 -7.53 -27.73 -22.27
C PRO A 174 -6.16 -27.06 -22.47
N LEU A 175 -6.12 -25.82 -22.96
CA LEU A 175 -4.89 -25.05 -23.07
C LEU A 175 -4.39 -24.62 -21.69
N GLN A 176 -5.29 -24.16 -20.82
CA GLN A 176 -4.97 -23.78 -19.44
C GLN A 176 -4.56 -25.00 -18.60
N ASP A 177 -5.15 -26.18 -18.82
CA ASP A 177 -4.71 -27.43 -18.19
C ASP A 177 -3.25 -27.74 -18.52
N ARG A 178 -2.87 -27.64 -19.80
CA ARG A 178 -1.48 -27.86 -20.23
C ARG A 178 -0.55 -26.80 -19.65
N LEU A 179 -0.98 -25.54 -19.61
CA LEU A 179 -0.21 -24.46 -18.99
C LEU A 179 0.02 -24.73 -17.50
N LEU A 180 -1.03 -25.12 -16.76
CA LEU A 180 -0.95 -25.45 -15.35
C LEU A 180 -0.01 -26.63 -15.09
N ALA A 181 -0.08 -27.66 -15.93
CA ALA A 181 0.81 -28.83 -15.83
C ALA A 181 2.29 -28.44 -16.04
N HIS A 182 2.56 -27.60 -17.04
CA HIS A 182 3.89 -27.07 -17.31
C HIS A 182 4.42 -26.23 -16.15
N LEU A 183 3.63 -25.25 -15.68
CA LEU A 183 4.03 -24.36 -14.58
C LEU A 183 4.21 -25.12 -13.25
N ARG A 184 3.43 -26.16 -13.00
CA ARG A 184 3.62 -27.03 -11.82
C ARG A 184 4.96 -27.75 -11.83
N GLY A 185 5.44 -28.15 -13.02
CA GLY A 185 6.77 -28.77 -13.16
C GLY A 185 7.92 -27.83 -12.79
N ILE A 186 7.70 -26.51 -12.95
CA ILE A 186 8.72 -25.47 -12.66
C ILE A 186 8.61 -24.94 -11.23
N HIS A 187 7.39 -24.65 -10.77
CA HIS A 187 7.14 -23.89 -9.53
C HIS A 187 6.49 -24.72 -8.41
N GLY A 188 6.08 -25.96 -8.68
CA GLY A 188 5.31 -26.78 -7.76
C GLY A 188 3.88 -26.27 -7.66
N ARG A 189 3.61 -25.31 -6.75
CA ARG A 189 2.29 -24.66 -6.65
C ARG A 189 2.19 -23.49 -7.64
N VAL A 190 1.04 -23.39 -8.32
CA VAL A 190 0.73 -22.30 -9.25
C VAL A 190 -0.47 -21.52 -8.69
N SER A 191 -0.28 -20.23 -8.47
CA SER A 191 -1.32 -19.29 -8.08
C SER A 191 -1.80 -18.46 -9.27
N THR A 192 -2.81 -17.61 -9.04
CA THR A 192 -3.32 -16.69 -10.08
C THR A 192 -2.28 -15.63 -10.48
N GLU A 193 -1.31 -15.35 -9.61
CA GLU A 193 -0.24 -14.38 -9.83
C GLU A 193 1.04 -14.95 -10.47
N ARG A 194 1.12 -16.31 -10.60
CA ARG A 194 2.29 -17.03 -11.14
C ARG A 194 1.90 -17.97 -12.25
#